data_4ae1932471cb45b572e1694d3cc0a7ec
#
_entry.id   4ae1932471cb45b572e1694d3cc0a7ec
#
_cell.length_a   1.000
_cell.length_b   1.000
_cell.length_c   1.000
_cell.angle_alpha   90.00
_cell.angle_beta   90.00
_cell.angle_gamma   90.00
#
_symmetry.space_group_name_H-M   'P 1'
#
loop_
_entity.id
_entity.type
_entity.pdbx_description
1 polymer ?
#
loop_
_entity_poly.entity_id
_entity_poly.type
_entity_poly.pdbx_seq_one_letter_code
_entity_poly.pdbx_strand_id
1 'polypeptide(L)'
;TVGASIRIEIDSGNTNLYGSGSKNEWGTAYQYNGDYITQEVIDAITKVGGVVSYSAESEEGYYGAAVNFDYFPGAFNVSVAGHGQSAPYTVTMNTALSVEFLNGTYTLEEGRHIQPDDSYAVLISKELAAKNGLSVGDDITLYSMDTQREDTFEIVGIFSGTEGMSKDAMMSDGIPANQGYIDMNSYQKMWNETTLELGSLDVYIDSAENVENILETIKNLPEIKGKTFVYSTDTENFDLISTPLSSIQTMVDTAVIVIAVTGAAIIVLLLVLWTRGRKKEAGILMAVGRRKLEIVLQFLVENILVAIPAVAASLGLTALLADKVGSYLVSRTATDVAGLSVTIHFADIVAVYGIGVLILISAVLLAAITVIRLKPREILSQMN
;
A
#
# COMPACT_ATOMS: atom_id res chain seq x y z
N THR A 1 1.39 2.46 6.48
CA THR A 1 0.76 1.62 7.50
C THR A 1 -0.69 2.06 7.62
N VAL A 2 -1.65 1.18 7.36
CA VAL A 2 -3.07 1.47 7.56
C VAL A 2 -3.39 1.12 9.00
N GLY A 3 -3.82 2.11 9.79
CA GLY A 3 -4.00 1.96 11.23
C GLY A 3 -5.41 1.63 11.69
N ALA A 4 -6.44 2.05 10.93
CA ALA A 4 -7.85 1.79 11.15
C ALA A 4 -8.65 2.28 9.94
N SER A 5 -9.93 2.00 9.86
CA SER A 5 -10.82 2.58 8.87
C SER A 5 -11.98 3.35 9.50
N ILE A 6 -12.41 4.37 8.79
CA ILE A 6 -13.64 5.12 9.05
C ILE A 6 -14.55 4.86 7.86
N ARG A 7 -15.70 4.26 8.12
CA ARG A 7 -16.74 4.07 7.12
C ARG A 7 -17.74 5.20 7.22
N ILE A 8 -17.98 5.84 6.10
CA ILE A 8 -18.94 6.93 5.93
C ILE A 8 -20.05 6.40 5.03
N GLU A 9 -21.28 6.47 5.47
CA GLU A 9 -22.44 5.94 4.72
C GLU A 9 -23.56 6.98 4.65
N ILE A 10 -24.38 6.89 3.61
CA ILE A 10 -25.63 7.61 3.56
C ILE A 10 -26.56 7.06 4.64
N ASP A 11 -27.44 7.90 5.20
CA ASP A 11 -28.42 7.47 6.20
C ASP A 11 -29.62 6.79 5.53
N SER A 12 -29.37 5.62 4.92
CA SER A 12 -30.40 4.83 4.22
C SER A 12 -31.49 4.28 5.15
N GLY A 13 -31.23 4.21 6.44
CA GLY A 13 -32.19 3.80 7.46
C GLY A 13 -33.22 4.88 7.80
N ASN A 14 -32.99 6.12 7.42
CA ASN A 14 -33.84 7.27 7.77
C ASN A 14 -34.95 7.45 6.72
N THR A 15 -36.12 6.92 7.04
CA THR A 15 -37.30 6.97 6.14
C THR A 15 -37.75 8.39 5.79
N ASN A 16 -37.36 9.41 6.56
CA ASN A 16 -37.67 10.82 6.25
C ASN A 16 -36.86 11.37 5.05
N LEU A 17 -35.78 10.68 4.69
CA LEU A 17 -34.92 11.05 3.54
C LEU A 17 -35.42 10.44 2.21
N TYR A 18 -36.55 9.75 2.23
CA TYR A 18 -37.14 9.18 1.03
C TYR A 18 -38.34 10.01 0.56
N GLY A 19 -38.43 10.22 -0.75
CA GLY A 19 -39.57 10.86 -1.39
C GLY A 19 -40.84 10.00 -1.36
N SER A 20 -41.94 10.55 -1.84
CA SER A 20 -43.17 9.80 -2.04
C SER A 20 -42.95 8.70 -3.09
N GLY A 21 -43.08 7.44 -2.68
CA GLY A 21 -42.81 6.31 -3.54
C GLY A 21 -43.66 6.29 -4.80
N SER A 22 -43.07 5.89 -5.93
CA SER A 22 -43.78 5.60 -7.17
C SER A 22 -44.18 4.12 -7.20
N LYS A 23 -45.45 3.83 -7.49
CA LYS A 23 -45.96 2.46 -7.59
C LYS A 23 -45.74 1.92 -9.01
N ASN A 24 -45.12 0.77 -9.10
CA ASN A 24 -45.05 -0.04 -10.34
C ASN A 24 -45.64 -1.44 -10.11
N GLU A 25 -45.62 -2.30 -11.14
CA GLU A 25 -46.17 -3.67 -11.07
C GLU A 25 -45.43 -4.56 -10.05
N TRP A 26 -44.23 -4.19 -9.66
CA TRP A 26 -43.34 -4.94 -8.74
C TRP A 26 -43.36 -4.41 -7.30
N GLY A 27 -44.00 -3.27 -7.06
CA GLY A 27 -44.08 -2.66 -5.71
C GLY A 27 -44.04 -1.15 -5.70
N THR A 28 -43.62 -0.58 -4.56
CA THR A 28 -43.41 0.85 -4.41
C THR A 28 -41.92 1.13 -4.36
N ALA A 29 -41.39 1.84 -5.35
CA ALA A 29 -40.01 2.32 -5.36
C ALA A 29 -39.95 3.68 -4.68
N TYR A 30 -39.03 3.84 -3.75
CA TYR A 30 -38.77 5.09 -3.04
C TYR A 30 -37.43 5.65 -3.50
N GLN A 31 -37.40 6.94 -3.81
CA GLN A 31 -36.15 7.63 -4.16
C GLN A 31 -35.53 8.22 -2.92
N TYR A 32 -34.26 7.95 -2.71
CA TYR A 32 -33.47 8.60 -1.68
C TYR A 32 -33.19 10.06 -2.06
N ASN A 33 -33.47 11.00 -1.14
CA ASN A 33 -33.31 12.44 -1.32
C ASN A 33 -32.34 13.03 -0.30
N GLY A 34 -31.59 12.21 0.40
CA GLY A 34 -30.54 12.65 1.32
C GLY A 34 -29.26 13.01 0.57
N ASP A 35 -28.20 13.23 1.32
CA ASP A 35 -26.89 13.55 0.78
C ASP A 35 -26.17 12.29 0.31
N TYR A 36 -25.54 12.36 -0.86
CA TYR A 36 -24.61 11.34 -1.36
C TYR A 36 -23.17 11.77 -1.12
N ILE A 37 -22.27 10.79 -1.10
CA ILE A 37 -20.82 11.03 -1.05
C ILE A 37 -20.36 11.34 -2.47
N THR A 38 -19.94 12.59 -2.69
CA THR A 38 -19.52 13.09 -4.00
C THR A 38 -17.99 13.18 -4.09
N GLN A 39 -17.45 13.37 -5.30
CA GLN A 39 -16.02 13.59 -5.51
C GLN A 39 -15.47 14.76 -4.69
N GLU A 40 -16.26 15.82 -4.51
CA GLU A 40 -15.87 16.97 -3.68
C GLU A 40 -15.66 16.56 -2.21
N VAL A 41 -16.52 15.70 -1.68
CA VAL A 41 -16.40 15.13 -0.33
C VAL A 41 -15.14 14.27 -0.22
N ILE A 42 -14.88 13.40 -1.20
CA ILE A 42 -13.68 12.55 -1.25
C ILE A 42 -12.41 13.42 -1.28
N ASP A 43 -12.38 14.43 -2.16
CA ASP A 43 -11.24 15.34 -2.30
C ASP A 43 -10.97 16.15 -1.02
N ALA A 44 -12.00 16.45 -0.24
CA ALA A 44 -11.86 17.12 1.04
C ALA A 44 -11.29 16.16 2.10
N ILE A 45 -11.80 14.92 2.17
CA ILE A 45 -11.36 13.89 3.12
C ILE A 45 -9.89 13.51 2.89
N THR A 46 -9.49 13.33 1.64
CA THR A 46 -8.11 12.90 1.29
C THR A 46 -7.04 13.93 1.65
N LYS A 47 -7.43 15.19 1.90
CA LYS A 47 -6.52 16.24 2.38
C LYS A 47 -6.36 16.25 3.90
N VAL A 48 -7.14 15.48 4.63
CA VAL A 48 -7.03 15.38 6.09
C VAL A 48 -5.76 14.62 6.45
N GLY A 49 -4.93 15.20 7.31
CA GLY A 49 -3.69 14.54 7.77
C GLY A 49 -4.02 13.24 8.50
N GLY A 50 -3.29 12.18 8.15
CA GLY A 50 -3.50 10.83 8.67
C GLY A 50 -4.40 9.94 7.80
N VAL A 51 -5.09 10.48 6.78
CA VAL A 51 -5.76 9.69 5.74
C VAL A 51 -4.71 9.19 4.76
N VAL A 52 -4.63 7.88 4.56
CA VAL A 52 -3.63 7.23 3.68
C VAL A 52 -4.22 6.65 2.40
N SER A 53 -5.49 6.25 2.44
CA SER A 53 -6.19 5.71 1.27
C SER A 53 -7.70 5.78 1.47
N TYR A 54 -8.45 5.49 0.43
CA TYR A 54 -9.90 5.35 0.46
C TYR A 54 -10.36 4.35 -0.60
N SER A 55 -11.53 3.75 -0.40
CA SER A 55 -12.20 2.91 -1.37
C SER A 55 -13.72 2.96 -1.18
N ALA A 56 -14.43 2.66 -2.24
CA ALA A 56 -15.87 2.47 -2.20
C ALA A 56 -16.25 1.27 -3.07
N GLU A 57 -17.28 0.57 -2.63
CA GLU A 57 -17.92 -0.50 -3.38
C GLU A 57 -19.42 -0.20 -3.51
N SER A 58 -20.02 -0.56 -4.65
CA SER A 58 -21.45 -0.43 -4.85
C SER A 58 -22.17 -1.61 -4.18
N GLU A 59 -23.21 -1.34 -3.43
CA GLU A 59 -24.03 -2.37 -2.79
C GLU A 59 -24.81 -3.23 -3.79
N GLU A 60 -25.20 -2.65 -4.94
CA GLU A 60 -26.03 -3.36 -5.92
C GLU A 60 -25.24 -4.24 -6.88
N GLY A 61 -23.94 -3.96 -7.07
CA GLY A 61 -23.10 -4.64 -8.06
C GLY A 61 -23.55 -4.37 -9.50
N TYR A 62 -22.90 -5.02 -10.45
CA TYR A 62 -23.24 -4.95 -11.87
C TYR A 62 -23.46 -6.35 -12.42
N TYR A 63 -24.59 -6.58 -13.07
CA TYR A 63 -24.89 -7.84 -13.73
C TYR A 63 -24.61 -7.73 -15.23
N GLY A 64 -23.58 -8.46 -15.69
CA GLY A 64 -23.14 -8.47 -17.08
C GLY A 64 -23.37 -9.81 -17.76
N ALA A 65 -24.12 -9.83 -18.88
CA ALA A 65 -24.21 -11.00 -19.75
C ALA A 65 -23.02 -11.05 -20.71
N ALA A 66 -22.44 -12.23 -20.89
CA ALA A 66 -21.28 -12.41 -21.78
C ALA A 66 -21.66 -12.22 -23.24
N VAL A 67 -20.89 -11.43 -23.99
CA VAL A 67 -21.07 -11.18 -25.42
C VAL A 67 -20.02 -11.92 -26.25
N ASN A 68 -18.76 -11.82 -25.90
CA ASN A 68 -17.60 -12.36 -26.65
C ASN A 68 -16.83 -13.47 -25.92
N PHE A 69 -17.34 -13.96 -24.81
CA PHE A 69 -16.75 -15.05 -24.02
C PHE A 69 -17.87 -15.91 -23.38
N ASP A 70 -17.50 -16.98 -22.67
CA ASP A 70 -18.45 -17.91 -22.05
C ASP A 70 -18.23 -18.04 -20.55
N TYR A 71 -19.27 -17.83 -19.74
CA TYR A 71 -19.27 -18.21 -18.33
C TYR A 71 -19.32 -19.73 -18.11
N PHE A 72 -18.96 -20.22 -16.95
CA PHE A 72 -19.30 -21.56 -16.49
C PHE A 72 -20.81 -21.67 -16.36
N PRO A 73 -21.45 -22.70 -16.97
CA PRO A 73 -22.90 -22.82 -16.95
C PRO A 73 -23.40 -23.29 -15.60
N GLY A 74 -24.52 -22.70 -15.14
CA GLY A 74 -25.32 -23.28 -14.07
C GLY A 74 -26.15 -24.47 -14.56
N ALA A 75 -26.95 -25.07 -13.67
CA ALA A 75 -27.89 -26.14 -14.04
C ALA A 75 -28.92 -25.68 -15.08
N PHE A 76 -29.33 -24.43 -15.02
CA PHE A 76 -30.16 -23.78 -16.02
C PHE A 76 -29.33 -22.84 -16.87
N ASN A 77 -29.28 -23.10 -18.15
CA ASN A 77 -28.58 -22.26 -19.11
C ASN A 77 -29.57 -21.18 -19.64
N VAL A 78 -29.57 -20.04 -18.95
CA VAL A 78 -30.42 -18.89 -19.28
C VAL A 78 -29.60 -17.84 -20.01
N SER A 79 -29.91 -17.58 -21.28
CA SER A 79 -29.33 -16.45 -22.01
C SER A 79 -30.13 -15.18 -21.74
N VAL A 80 -29.46 -14.04 -21.73
CA VAL A 80 -30.02 -12.72 -21.43
C VAL A 80 -30.12 -11.92 -22.71
N ALA A 81 -31.32 -11.54 -23.12
CA ALA A 81 -31.61 -10.71 -24.30
C ALA A 81 -30.90 -11.15 -25.60
N GLY A 82 -30.66 -12.46 -25.77
CA GLY A 82 -29.99 -13.01 -26.95
C GLY A 82 -28.43 -13.07 -26.80
N HIS A 83 -27.90 -12.61 -25.72
CA HIS A 83 -26.49 -12.76 -25.33
C HIS A 83 -26.25 -14.04 -24.51
N GLY A 84 -25.05 -14.26 -24.02
CA GLY A 84 -24.71 -15.40 -23.18
C GLY A 84 -25.37 -15.37 -21.79
N GLN A 85 -24.85 -16.17 -20.89
CA GLN A 85 -25.26 -16.15 -19.49
C GLN A 85 -24.73 -14.89 -18.80
N SER A 86 -25.26 -14.55 -17.62
CA SER A 86 -24.82 -13.40 -16.81
C SER A 86 -24.13 -13.83 -15.55
N ALA A 87 -23.30 -12.95 -15.02
CA ALA A 87 -22.71 -13.06 -13.70
C ALA A 87 -22.60 -11.68 -13.03
N PRO A 88 -22.54 -11.62 -11.68
CA PRO A 88 -22.34 -10.40 -10.94
C PRO A 88 -20.87 -9.97 -10.93
N TYR A 89 -20.66 -8.68 -10.99
CA TYR A 89 -19.38 -8.01 -10.76
C TYR A 89 -19.51 -7.06 -9.60
N THR A 90 -18.57 -7.12 -8.68
CA THR A 90 -18.44 -6.10 -7.64
C THR A 90 -17.91 -4.82 -8.27
N VAL A 91 -18.63 -3.73 -8.07
CA VAL A 91 -18.21 -2.40 -8.53
C VAL A 91 -17.40 -1.77 -7.45
N THR A 92 -16.14 -1.47 -7.70
CA THR A 92 -15.22 -0.95 -6.68
C THR A 92 -14.28 0.11 -7.22
N MET A 93 -13.82 0.98 -6.35
CA MET A 93 -12.75 1.94 -6.67
C MET A 93 -11.35 1.33 -6.60
N ASN A 94 -11.16 0.33 -5.71
CA ASN A 94 -9.83 -0.27 -5.52
C ASN A 94 -9.96 -1.70 -5.03
N THR A 95 -9.72 -2.66 -5.91
CA THR A 95 -9.81 -4.10 -5.57
C THR A 95 -8.78 -4.56 -4.53
N ALA A 96 -7.65 -3.84 -4.36
CA ALA A 96 -6.69 -4.18 -3.32
C ALA A 96 -7.25 -3.98 -1.89
N LEU A 97 -8.31 -3.19 -1.77
CA LEU A 97 -8.99 -2.87 -0.52
C LEU A 97 -10.33 -3.61 -0.36
N SER A 98 -10.72 -4.44 -1.33
CA SER A 98 -11.90 -5.32 -1.20
C SER A 98 -11.65 -6.43 -0.18
N VAL A 99 -12.70 -6.79 0.55
CA VAL A 99 -12.61 -7.72 1.70
C VAL A 99 -11.98 -9.05 1.32
N GLU A 100 -12.29 -9.61 0.14
CA GLU A 100 -11.76 -10.89 -0.33
C GLU A 100 -10.25 -10.86 -0.57
N PHE A 101 -9.71 -9.73 -1.05
CA PHE A 101 -8.28 -9.54 -1.20
C PHE A 101 -7.59 -9.25 0.14
N LEU A 102 -8.22 -8.46 1.00
CA LEU A 102 -7.66 -8.13 2.32
C LEU A 102 -7.56 -9.36 3.24
N ASN A 103 -8.55 -10.23 3.24
CA ASN A 103 -8.57 -11.44 4.06
C ASN A 103 -7.83 -12.63 3.43
N GLY A 104 -7.29 -12.46 2.20
CA GLY A 104 -6.54 -13.48 1.49
C GLY A 104 -7.39 -14.59 0.86
N THR A 105 -8.72 -14.43 0.76
CA THR A 105 -9.59 -15.34 0.00
C THR A 105 -9.23 -15.32 -1.48
N TYR A 106 -8.98 -14.12 -2.02
CA TYR A 106 -8.50 -13.93 -3.38
C TYR A 106 -7.07 -13.39 -3.38
N THR A 107 -6.32 -13.78 -4.40
CA THR A 107 -4.94 -13.31 -4.62
C THR A 107 -4.80 -12.88 -6.07
N LEU A 108 -4.24 -11.69 -6.30
CA LEU A 108 -3.90 -11.22 -7.64
C LEU A 108 -2.74 -12.06 -8.18
N GLU A 109 -2.93 -12.75 -9.31
CA GLU A 109 -1.93 -13.62 -9.94
C GLU A 109 -1.18 -12.91 -11.06
N GLU A 110 -1.90 -12.15 -11.88
CA GLU A 110 -1.37 -11.45 -13.05
C GLU A 110 -1.98 -10.06 -13.16
N GLY A 111 -1.22 -9.12 -13.72
CA GLY A 111 -1.67 -7.76 -13.94
C GLY A 111 -1.62 -6.88 -12.70
N ARG A 112 -2.65 -6.07 -12.51
CA ARG A 112 -2.77 -5.11 -11.40
C ARG A 112 -4.20 -5.04 -10.86
N HIS A 113 -4.34 -4.51 -9.66
CA HIS A 113 -5.63 -4.14 -9.10
C HIS A 113 -6.27 -2.97 -9.85
N ILE A 114 -7.62 -2.89 -9.79
CA ILE A 114 -8.37 -1.71 -10.21
C ILE A 114 -7.97 -0.53 -9.30
N GLN A 115 -7.81 0.64 -9.91
CA GLN A 115 -7.45 1.89 -9.25
C GLN A 115 -8.60 2.91 -9.33
N PRO A 116 -8.65 3.92 -8.45
CA PRO A 116 -9.74 4.91 -8.43
C PRO A 116 -9.91 5.72 -9.72
N ASP A 117 -8.87 5.83 -10.55
CA ASP A 117 -8.87 6.58 -11.82
C ASP A 117 -9.11 5.70 -13.05
N ASP A 118 -9.27 4.37 -12.86
CA ASP A 118 -9.54 3.45 -13.95
C ASP A 118 -10.91 3.70 -14.61
N SER A 119 -10.99 3.32 -15.88
CA SER A 119 -12.20 3.38 -16.68
C SER A 119 -12.22 2.23 -17.66
N TYR A 120 -13.31 1.48 -17.67
CA TYR A 120 -13.49 0.23 -18.42
C TYR A 120 -12.43 -0.83 -18.10
N ALA A 121 -12.12 -0.97 -16.81
CA ALA A 121 -11.21 -1.97 -16.27
C ALA A 121 -12.00 -3.11 -15.60
N VAL A 122 -11.52 -4.34 -15.78
CA VAL A 122 -12.12 -5.52 -15.16
C VAL A 122 -11.06 -6.45 -14.58
N LEU A 123 -11.37 -7.04 -13.41
CA LEU A 123 -10.67 -8.22 -12.88
C LEU A 123 -11.56 -9.45 -13.04
N ILE A 124 -10.98 -10.53 -13.55
CA ILE A 124 -11.67 -11.82 -13.71
C ILE A 124 -10.92 -12.93 -12.99
N SER A 125 -11.62 -14.02 -12.68
CA SER A 125 -11.01 -15.18 -12.07
C SER A 125 -10.06 -15.89 -13.06
N LYS A 126 -9.01 -16.52 -12.51
CA LYS A 126 -8.08 -17.37 -13.27
C LYS A 126 -8.76 -18.51 -13.99
N GLU A 127 -9.81 -19.07 -13.39
CA GLU A 127 -10.58 -20.14 -13.99
C GLU A 127 -11.37 -19.65 -15.21
N LEU A 128 -12.00 -18.45 -15.12
CA LEU A 128 -12.74 -17.86 -16.24
C LEU A 128 -11.77 -17.47 -17.38
N ALA A 129 -10.62 -16.88 -17.04
CA ALA A 129 -9.56 -16.56 -17.98
C ALA A 129 -9.09 -17.83 -18.73
N ALA A 130 -8.74 -18.89 -18.00
CA ALA A 130 -8.27 -20.15 -18.57
C ALA A 130 -9.34 -20.81 -19.46
N LYS A 131 -10.63 -20.78 -19.06
CA LYS A 131 -11.75 -21.33 -19.85
C LYS A 131 -11.86 -20.69 -21.22
N ASN A 132 -11.63 -19.38 -21.31
CA ASN A 132 -11.81 -18.61 -22.53
C ASN A 132 -10.49 -18.29 -23.26
N GLY A 133 -9.33 -18.68 -22.71
CA GLY A 133 -8.00 -18.36 -23.27
C GLY A 133 -7.70 -16.86 -23.21
N LEU A 134 -8.19 -16.17 -22.19
CA LEU A 134 -8.01 -14.74 -21.96
C LEU A 134 -6.79 -14.46 -21.10
N SER A 135 -6.16 -13.31 -21.32
CA SER A 135 -4.98 -12.82 -20.62
C SER A 135 -5.16 -11.35 -20.25
N VAL A 136 -4.29 -10.83 -19.37
CA VAL A 136 -4.25 -9.39 -19.07
C VAL A 136 -3.98 -8.60 -20.36
N GLY A 137 -4.77 -7.55 -20.59
CA GLY A 137 -4.76 -6.72 -21.79
C GLY A 137 -5.75 -7.17 -22.88
N ASP A 138 -6.44 -8.31 -22.71
CA ASP A 138 -7.55 -8.69 -23.58
C ASP A 138 -8.85 -7.99 -23.16
N ASP A 139 -9.79 -7.92 -24.10
CA ASP A 139 -11.07 -7.27 -23.88
C ASP A 139 -12.21 -8.28 -23.69
N ILE A 140 -13.06 -8.03 -22.69
CA ILE A 140 -14.36 -8.68 -22.55
C ILE A 140 -15.48 -7.68 -22.75
N THR A 141 -16.55 -8.13 -23.40
CA THR A 141 -17.76 -7.32 -23.61
C THR A 141 -18.92 -7.90 -22.80
N LEU A 142 -19.54 -7.03 -22.02
CA LEU A 142 -20.66 -7.33 -21.14
C LEU A 142 -21.89 -6.57 -21.58
N TYR A 143 -23.06 -7.25 -21.64
CA TYR A 143 -24.35 -6.62 -21.85
C TYR A 143 -25.10 -6.49 -20.53
N SER A 144 -25.56 -5.29 -20.20
CA SER A 144 -26.39 -5.02 -19.02
C SER A 144 -27.88 -4.93 -19.44
N MET A 145 -28.73 -5.67 -18.73
CA MET A 145 -30.17 -5.54 -18.91
C MET A 145 -30.72 -4.20 -18.42
N ASP A 146 -30.12 -3.65 -17.39
CA ASP A 146 -30.57 -2.44 -16.73
C ASP A 146 -30.36 -1.22 -17.63
N THR A 147 -29.16 -1.10 -18.20
CA THR A 147 -28.82 -0.02 -19.12
C THR A 147 -29.12 -0.33 -20.59
N GLN A 148 -29.42 -1.57 -20.92
CA GLN A 148 -29.66 -2.11 -22.29
C GLN A 148 -28.49 -1.79 -23.25
N ARG A 149 -27.24 -1.88 -22.73
CA ARG A 149 -26.02 -1.54 -23.46
C ARG A 149 -25.00 -2.66 -23.38
N GLU A 150 -24.16 -2.71 -24.41
CA GLU A 150 -22.90 -3.45 -24.41
C GLU A 150 -21.76 -2.49 -24.08
N ASP A 151 -20.96 -2.86 -23.11
CA ASP A 151 -19.77 -2.12 -22.71
C ASP A 151 -18.57 -3.08 -22.71
N THR A 152 -17.42 -2.61 -23.23
CA THR A 152 -16.21 -3.41 -23.37
C THR A 152 -15.21 -2.96 -22.32
N PHE A 153 -14.63 -3.93 -21.60
CA PHE A 153 -13.70 -3.75 -20.50
C PHE A 153 -12.38 -4.43 -20.82
N GLU A 154 -11.28 -3.77 -20.54
CA GLU A 154 -9.95 -4.36 -20.57
C GLU A 154 -9.68 -5.18 -19.31
N ILE A 155 -9.19 -6.39 -19.45
CA ILE A 155 -8.73 -7.22 -18.32
C ILE A 155 -7.44 -6.64 -17.79
N VAL A 156 -7.50 -5.93 -16.66
CA VAL A 156 -6.33 -5.31 -16.01
C VAL A 156 -5.66 -6.25 -15.01
N GLY A 157 -6.39 -7.29 -14.56
CA GLY A 157 -5.83 -8.28 -13.64
C GLY A 157 -6.62 -9.58 -13.61
N ILE A 158 -5.93 -10.64 -13.22
CA ILE A 158 -6.47 -12.00 -13.05
C ILE A 158 -6.18 -12.45 -11.62
N PHE A 159 -7.21 -12.92 -10.92
CA PHE A 159 -7.10 -13.37 -9.53
C PHE A 159 -7.40 -14.86 -9.36
N SER A 160 -6.80 -15.48 -8.36
CA SER A 160 -7.07 -16.83 -7.89
C SER A 160 -7.82 -16.82 -6.56
N GLY A 161 -8.28 -17.99 -6.13
CA GLY A 161 -9.02 -18.21 -4.87
C GLY A 161 -10.41 -18.77 -5.10
N THR A 162 -10.87 -18.86 -6.36
CA THR A 162 -12.13 -19.51 -6.71
C THR A 162 -11.97 -21.01 -6.98
N GLU A 163 -10.72 -21.49 -7.13
CA GLU A 163 -10.39 -22.89 -7.37
C GLU A 163 -10.79 -23.76 -6.17
N GLY A 164 -11.60 -24.73 -6.42
CA GLY A 164 -12.14 -25.62 -5.38
C GLY A 164 -13.46 -25.14 -4.76
N MET A 165 -13.94 -23.94 -5.11
CA MET A 165 -15.30 -23.52 -4.79
C MET A 165 -16.30 -24.29 -5.66
N SER A 166 -17.53 -24.46 -5.14
CA SER A 166 -18.56 -25.21 -5.87
C SER A 166 -18.93 -24.52 -7.18
N LYS A 167 -19.01 -25.29 -8.24
CA LYS A 167 -19.61 -24.89 -9.52
C LYS A 167 -21.04 -25.39 -9.67
N ASP A 168 -21.58 -26.04 -8.64
CA ASP A 168 -22.96 -26.54 -8.60
C ASP A 168 -23.88 -25.39 -8.17
N ALA A 169 -24.32 -24.60 -9.14
CA ALA A 169 -25.30 -23.53 -8.95
C ALA A 169 -26.47 -23.70 -9.92
N MET A 170 -27.62 -23.17 -9.56
CA MET A 170 -28.79 -23.20 -10.43
C MET A 170 -28.58 -22.34 -11.69
N MET A 171 -27.91 -21.19 -11.51
CA MET A 171 -27.61 -20.25 -12.58
C MET A 171 -26.09 -19.91 -12.55
N SER A 172 -25.59 -19.35 -13.63
CA SER A 172 -24.19 -18.95 -13.79
C SER A 172 -23.74 -17.89 -12.79
N ASP A 173 -24.66 -17.05 -12.32
CA ASP A 173 -24.41 -15.98 -11.34
C ASP A 173 -24.01 -16.50 -9.95
N GLY A 174 -24.49 -17.69 -9.58
CA GLY A 174 -24.13 -18.36 -8.33
C GLY A 174 -22.77 -19.08 -8.36
N ILE A 175 -22.03 -19.04 -9.48
CA ILE A 175 -20.72 -19.70 -9.60
C ILE A 175 -19.60 -18.70 -9.30
N PRO A 176 -18.82 -18.88 -8.23
CA PRO A 176 -17.77 -17.92 -7.84
C PRO A 176 -16.74 -17.65 -8.95
N ALA A 177 -16.39 -18.65 -9.74
CA ALA A 177 -15.45 -18.50 -10.85
C ALA A 177 -15.94 -17.55 -11.98
N ASN A 178 -17.24 -17.25 -12.05
CA ASN A 178 -17.82 -16.30 -13.01
C ASN A 178 -17.84 -14.86 -12.48
N GLN A 179 -17.71 -14.68 -11.18
CA GLN A 179 -17.74 -13.37 -10.53
C GLN A 179 -16.44 -12.61 -10.78
N GLY A 180 -16.51 -11.30 -10.78
CA GLY A 180 -15.37 -10.43 -11.02
C GLY A 180 -15.56 -9.05 -10.42
N TYR A 181 -14.70 -8.13 -10.79
CA TYR A 181 -14.72 -6.74 -10.35
C TYR A 181 -14.65 -5.82 -11.54
N ILE A 182 -15.41 -4.72 -11.52
CA ILE A 182 -15.30 -3.62 -12.48
C ILE A 182 -15.06 -2.30 -11.75
N ASP A 183 -14.51 -1.33 -12.48
CA ASP A 183 -14.25 0.00 -11.95
C ASP A 183 -15.52 0.83 -11.76
N MET A 184 -15.51 1.70 -10.74
CA MET A 184 -16.62 2.56 -10.36
C MET A 184 -16.93 3.62 -11.42
N ASN A 185 -15.91 4.19 -12.07
CA ASN A 185 -16.10 5.27 -13.04
C ASN A 185 -16.88 4.81 -14.28
N SER A 186 -16.62 3.58 -14.73
CA SER A 186 -17.35 3.00 -15.87
C SER A 186 -18.78 2.67 -15.50
N TYR A 187 -18.99 2.11 -14.32
CA TYR A 187 -20.34 1.84 -13.83
C TYR A 187 -21.21 3.10 -13.85
N GLN A 188 -20.70 4.23 -13.36
CA GLN A 188 -21.43 5.49 -13.38
C GLN A 188 -21.70 6.02 -14.80
N LYS A 189 -20.70 5.92 -15.69
CA LYS A 189 -20.88 6.32 -17.09
C LYS A 189 -21.96 5.48 -17.80
N MET A 190 -22.08 4.21 -17.45
CA MET A 190 -23.13 3.35 -18.00
C MET A 190 -24.54 3.82 -17.62
N TRP A 191 -24.71 4.36 -16.43
CA TRP A 191 -25.96 4.94 -15.95
C TRP A 191 -26.20 6.40 -16.42
N ASN A 192 -25.32 6.96 -17.26
CA ASN A 192 -25.30 8.37 -17.64
C ASN A 192 -25.21 9.34 -16.47
N GLU A 193 -24.63 8.91 -15.37
CA GLU A 193 -24.37 9.77 -14.23
C GLU A 193 -23.15 10.64 -14.51
N THR A 194 -23.35 11.97 -14.40
CA THR A 194 -22.28 12.95 -14.64
C THR A 194 -21.53 13.30 -13.37
N THR A 195 -22.06 12.90 -12.21
CA THR A 195 -21.52 13.17 -10.87
C THR A 195 -21.39 11.87 -10.11
N LEU A 196 -20.29 11.74 -9.36
CA LEU A 196 -20.09 10.62 -8.46
C LEU A 196 -21.07 10.73 -7.28
N GLU A 197 -21.92 9.74 -7.11
CA GLU A 197 -22.88 9.63 -6.01
C GLU A 197 -22.74 8.25 -5.36
N LEU A 198 -21.97 8.20 -4.25
CA LEU A 198 -21.71 6.95 -3.53
C LEU A 198 -22.60 6.83 -2.31
N GLY A 199 -23.06 5.60 -2.02
CA GLY A 199 -23.76 5.26 -0.80
C GLY A 199 -22.81 5.07 0.39
N SER A 200 -21.59 4.59 0.15
CA SER A 200 -20.59 4.33 1.18
C SER A 200 -19.18 4.65 0.73
N LEU A 201 -18.31 4.97 1.68
CA LEU A 201 -16.89 5.23 1.48
C LEU A 201 -16.11 4.73 2.69
N ASP A 202 -15.12 3.89 2.47
CA ASP A 202 -14.15 3.48 3.47
C ASP A 202 -12.91 4.35 3.37
N VAL A 203 -12.55 4.99 4.47
CA VAL A 203 -11.39 5.87 4.61
C VAL A 203 -10.38 5.19 5.50
N TYR A 204 -9.21 4.91 4.98
CA TYR A 204 -8.12 4.24 5.70
C TYR A 204 -7.16 5.27 6.28
N ILE A 205 -6.78 5.09 7.52
CA ILE A 205 -5.93 6.01 8.28
C ILE A 205 -4.66 5.33 8.79
N ASP A 206 -3.63 6.14 9.06
CA ASP A 206 -2.28 5.69 9.40
C ASP A 206 -2.17 5.09 10.82
N SER A 207 -3.05 5.49 11.74
CA SER A 207 -2.98 5.07 13.16
C SER A 207 -4.36 4.93 13.79
N ALA A 208 -4.61 3.79 14.41
CA ALA A 208 -5.83 3.53 15.16
C ALA A 208 -6.01 4.50 16.34
N GLU A 209 -4.92 5.00 16.92
CA GLU A 209 -4.97 5.96 18.03
C GLU A 209 -5.55 7.32 17.61
N ASN A 210 -5.47 7.65 16.32
CA ASN A 210 -5.92 8.91 15.76
C ASN A 210 -7.34 8.87 15.17
N VAL A 211 -7.98 7.70 15.13
CA VAL A 211 -9.27 7.47 14.45
C VAL A 211 -10.34 8.49 14.89
N GLU A 212 -10.51 8.69 16.19
CA GLU A 212 -11.52 9.58 16.72
C GLU A 212 -11.24 11.05 16.37
N ASN A 213 -9.97 11.47 16.43
CA ASN A 213 -9.56 12.83 16.09
C ASN A 213 -9.74 13.12 14.58
N ILE A 214 -9.41 12.13 13.74
CA ILE A 214 -9.58 12.24 12.29
C ILE A 214 -11.08 12.24 11.95
N LEU A 215 -11.88 11.37 12.57
CA LEU A 215 -13.32 11.34 12.40
C LEU A 215 -13.96 12.69 12.76
N GLU A 216 -13.60 13.27 13.90
CA GLU A 216 -14.08 14.61 14.30
C GLU A 216 -13.62 15.69 13.31
N THR A 217 -12.42 15.59 12.78
CA THR A 217 -11.93 16.51 11.74
C THR A 217 -12.74 16.38 10.46
N ILE A 218 -13.00 15.15 10.01
CA ILE A 218 -13.82 14.86 8.82
C ILE A 218 -15.24 15.42 8.99
N LYS A 219 -15.90 15.14 10.12
CA LYS A 219 -17.26 15.66 10.41
C LYS A 219 -17.36 17.19 10.37
N ASN A 220 -16.27 17.89 10.67
CA ASN A 220 -16.23 19.34 10.70
C ASN A 220 -15.77 19.98 9.36
N LEU A 221 -15.45 19.19 8.33
CA LEU A 221 -15.15 19.72 7.00
C LEU A 221 -16.35 20.48 6.44
N PRO A 222 -16.16 21.63 5.77
CA PRO A 222 -17.26 22.41 5.18
C PRO A 222 -18.14 21.59 4.23
N GLU A 223 -17.55 20.66 3.48
CA GLU A 223 -18.18 19.81 2.49
C GLU A 223 -19.05 18.70 3.12
N ILE A 224 -18.87 18.44 4.42
CA ILE A 224 -19.52 17.35 5.18
C ILE A 224 -20.44 17.89 6.26
N LYS A 225 -20.08 19.02 6.84
CA LYS A 225 -20.81 19.58 7.99
C LYS A 225 -22.27 19.88 7.65
N GLY A 226 -23.17 19.21 8.38
CA GLY A 226 -24.62 19.37 8.21
C GLY A 226 -25.23 18.40 7.20
N LYS A 227 -24.43 17.52 6.59
CA LYS A 227 -24.92 16.43 5.76
C LYS A 227 -25.40 15.25 6.60
N THR A 228 -26.28 14.44 6.01
CA THR A 228 -26.94 13.31 6.68
C THR A 228 -26.15 12.01 6.53
N PHE A 229 -24.85 12.04 6.91
CA PHE A 229 -24.01 10.84 6.86
C PHE A 229 -23.98 10.11 8.20
N VAL A 230 -23.90 8.79 8.13
CA VAL A 230 -23.65 7.89 9.26
C VAL A 230 -22.17 7.51 9.25
N TYR A 231 -21.58 7.43 10.42
CA TYR A 231 -20.17 7.12 10.57
C TYR A 231 -19.99 5.92 11.47
N SER A 232 -19.17 4.97 11.04
CA SER A 232 -18.69 3.88 11.88
C SER A 232 -17.17 3.81 11.80
N THR A 233 -16.54 3.39 12.88
CA THR A 233 -15.12 3.15 12.94
C THR A 233 -14.90 1.66 13.07
N ASP A 234 -14.10 1.08 12.18
CA ASP A 234 -13.73 -0.31 12.26
C ASP A 234 -12.25 -0.40 12.65
N THR A 235 -12.04 -0.94 13.85
CA THR A 235 -10.72 -1.30 14.36
C THR A 235 -10.47 -2.80 14.30
N GLU A 236 -11.50 -3.64 14.06
CA GLU A 236 -11.36 -5.11 13.99
C GLU A 236 -10.79 -5.55 12.63
N ASN A 237 -11.20 -4.92 11.54
CA ASN A 237 -10.57 -5.11 10.22
C ASN A 237 -9.11 -4.60 10.17
N PHE A 238 -8.72 -3.78 11.13
CA PHE A 238 -7.35 -3.34 11.33
C PHE A 238 -6.39 -4.52 11.51
N ASP A 239 -6.76 -5.54 12.26
CA ASP A 239 -5.90 -6.69 12.50
C ASP A 239 -5.65 -7.51 11.22
N LEU A 240 -6.60 -7.53 10.29
CA LEU A 240 -6.46 -8.21 9.00
C LEU A 240 -5.48 -7.47 8.06
N ILE A 241 -5.46 -6.13 8.13
CA ILE A 241 -4.58 -5.28 7.30
C ILE A 241 -3.25 -5.01 8.02
N SER A 242 -3.26 -4.83 9.34
CA SER A 242 -2.09 -4.44 10.13
C SER A 242 -1.14 -5.60 10.43
N THR A 243 -1.65 -6.82 10.54
CA THR A 243 -0.81 -7.98 10.89
C THR A 243 0.26 -8.28 9.81
N PRO A 244 -0.04 -8.34 8.51
CA PRO A 244 0.99 -8.47 7.48
C PRO A 244 1.94 -7.27 7.43
N LEU A 245 1.43 -6.04 7.53
CA LEU A 245 2.24 -4.83 7.47
C LEU A 245 3.16 -4.66 8.70
N SER A 246 2.66 -4.92 9.90
CA SER A 246 3.46 -4.87 11.13
C SER A 246 4.56 -5.94 11.13
N SER A 247 4.28 -7.11 10.55
CA SER A 247 5.28 -8.17 10.37
C SER A 247 6.41 -7.73 9.44
N ILE A 248 6.08 -7.04 8.34
CA ILE A 248 7.07 -6.48 7.40
C ILE A 248 7.88 -5.38 8.08
N GLN A 249 7.24 -4.46 8.78
CA GLN A 249 7.92 -3.40 9.51
C GLN A 249 8.89 -3.99 10.54
N THR A 250 8.45 -4.97 11.32
CA THR A 250 9.31 -5.67 12.28
C THR A 250 10.48 -6.39 11.60
N MET A 251 10.27 -7.02 10.45
CA MET A 251 11.34 -7.65 9.66
C MET A 251 12.34 -6.61 9.14
N VAL A 252 11.86 -5.48 8.61
CA VAL A 252 12.71 -4.40 8.11
C VAL A 252 13.49 -3.78 9.25
N ASP A 253 12.86 -3.44 10.37
CA ASP A 253 13.52 -2.88 11.55
C ASP A 253 14.59 -3.84 12.12
N THR A 254 14.26 -5.12 12.20
CA THR A 254 15.21 -6.15 12.63
C THR A 254 16.39 -6.25 11.66
N ALA A 255 16.15 -6.24 10.35
CA ALA A 255 17.20 -6.26 9.34
C ALA A 255 18.10 -5.02 9.43
N VAL A 256 17.51 -3.83 9.61
CA VAL A 256 18.25 -2.57 9.78
C VAL A 256 19.13 -2.62 11.02
N ILE A 257 18.62 -3.10 12.15
CA ILE A 257 19.40 -3.25 13.39
C ILE A 257 20.57 -4.23 13.19
N VAL A 258 20.34 -5.38 12.58
CA VAL A 258 21.37 -6.39 12.31
C VAL A 258 22.46 -5.82 11.40
N ILE A 259 22.08 -5.12 10.32
CA ILE A 259 23.01 -4.48 9.39
C ILE A 259 23.81 -3.37 10.11
N ALA A 260 23.14 -2.56 10.92
CA ALA A 260 23.80 -1.47 11.68
C ALA A 260 24.82 -2.03 12.67
N VAL A 261 24.47 -3.04 13.45
CA VAL A 261 25.35 -3.68 14.43
C VAL A 261 26.54 -4.36 13.74
N THR A 262 26.27 -5.13 12.68
CA THR A 262 27.33 -5.80 11.93
C THR A 262 28.27 -4.80 11.25
N GLY A 263 27.72 -3.76 10.63
CA GLY A 263 28.47 -2.68 10.01
C GLY A 263 29.34 -1.93 11.04
N ALA A 264 28.76 -1.61 12.21
CA ALA A 264 29.51 -0.98 13.30
C ALA A 264 30.68 -1.87 13.78
N ALA A 265 30.46 -3.17 13.95
CA ALA A 265 31.51 -4.10 14.35
C ALA A 265 32.66 -4.15 13.32
N ILE A 266 32.33 -4.21 12.03
CA ILE A 266 33.31 -4.19 10.93
C ILE A 266 34.11 -2.88 10.94
N ILE A 267 33.44 -1.73 11.07
CA ILE A 267 34.10 -0.41 11.13
C ILE A 267 35.04 -0.34 12.31
N VAL A 268 34.61 -0.76 13.49
CA VAL A 268 35.48 -0.78 14.70
C VAL A 268 36.70 -1.65 14.48
N LEU A 269 36.54 -2.87 13.95
CA LEU A 269 37.63 -3.80 13.66
C LEU A 269 38.62 -3.20 12.66
N LEU A 270 38.16 -2.64 11.55
CA LEU A 270 39.00 -1.99 10.57
C LEU A 270 39.78 -0.81 11.13
N LEU A 271 39.12 0.05 11.93
CA LEU A 271 39.77 1.19 12.57
C LEU A 271 40.79 0.77 13.59
N VAL A 272 40.54 -0.27 14.38
CA VAL A 272 41.52 -0.82 15.34
C VAL A 272 42.71 -1.40 14.61
N LEU A 273 42.53 -2.15 13.52
CA LEU A 273 43.60 -2.69 12.72
C LEU A 273 44.42 -1.57 12.06
N TRP A 274 43.75 -0.58 11.47
CA TRP A 274 44.45 0.58 10.88
C TRP A 274 45.23 1.38 11.88
N THR A 275 44.64 1.67 13.05
CA THR A 275 45.33 2.38 14.16
C THR A 275 46.54 1.59 14.68
N ARG A 276 46.46 0.23 14.70
CA ARG A 276 47.63 -0.59 15.07
C ARG A 276 48.79 -0.42 14.11
N GLY A 277 48.52 -0.34 12.78
CA GLY A 277 49.57 -0.08 11.78
C GLY A 277 50.26 1.26 11.93
N ARG A 278 49.54 2.27 12.45
CA ARG A 278 50.03 3.66 12.62
C ARG A 278 50.59 3.97 14.00
N LYS A 279 50.80 2.98 14.88
CA LYS A 279 51.36 3.18 16.21
C LYS A 279 52.71 3.90 16.21
N LYS A 280 53.58 3.60 15.22
CA LYS A 280 54.88 4.24 15.05
C LYS A 280 54.75 5.73 14.75
N GLU A 281 53.84 6.11 13.84
CA GLU A 281 53.56 7.51 13.49
C GLU A 281 53.05 8.29 14.73
N ALA A 282 52.09 7.71 15.45
CA ALA A 282 51.57 8.29 16.69
C ALA A 282 52.68 8.45 17.76
N GLY A 283 53.58 7.48 17.86
CA GLY A 283 54.74 7.53 18.75
C GLY A 283 55.71 8.67 18.43
N ILE A 284 56.02 8.88 17.13
CA ILE A 284 56.89 9.96 16.64
C ILE A 284 56.25 11.33 16.93
N LEU A 285 54.94 11.47 16.66
CA LEU A 285 54.19 12.71 16.92
C LEU A 285 54.20 13.07 18.42
N MET A 286 54.04 12.05 19.29
CA MET A 286 54.14 12.26 20.75
C MET A 286 55.60 12.63 21.18
N ALA A 287 56.62 12.08 20.55
CA ALA A 287 58.03 12.42 20.84
C ALA A 287 58.38 13.85 20.42
N VAL A 288 57.75 14.39 19.39
CA VAL A 288 57.88 15.79 18.94
C VAL A 288 57.03 16.75 19.80
N GLY A 289 56.29 16.23 20.80
CA GLY A 289 55.58 17.05 21.80
C GLY A 289 54.11 17.30 21.48
N ARG A 290 53.52 16.62 20.44
CA ARG A 290 52.08 16.72 20.17
C ARG A 290 51.26 16.08 21.28
N ARG A 291 50.14 16.73 21.64
CA ARG A 291 49.22 16.21 22.66
C ARG A 291 48.47 15.00 22.13
N LYS A 292 48.20 14.00 22.98
CA LYS A 292 47.45 12.79 22.62
C LYS A 292 46.08 13.11 21.96
N LEU A 293 45.42 14.16 22.44
CA LEU A 293 44.14 14.62 21.91
C LEU A 293 44.28 15.13 20.47
N GLU A 294 45.36 15.81 20.13
CA GLU A 294 45.61 16.31 18.78
C GLU A 294 45.76 15.15 17.77
N ILE A 295 46.42 14.07 18.19
CA ILE A 295 46.62 12.87 17.38
C ILE A 295 45.27 12.14 17.18
N VAL A 296 44.43 12.07 18.22
CA VAL A 296 43.07 11.48 18.09
C VAL A 296 42.20 12.32 17.17
N LEU A 297 42.25 13.66 17.30
CA LEU A 297 41.53 14.57 16.39
C LEU A 297 42.01 14.45 14.95
N GLN A 298 43.31 14.28 14.72
CA GLN A 298 43.84 14.05 13.38
C GLN A 298 43.26 12.75 12.77
N PHE A 299 43.25 11.65 13.52
CA PHE A 299 42.64 10.39 13.04
C PHE A 299 41.15 10.53 12.80
N LEU A 300 40.45 11.30 13.64
CA LEU A 300 39.02 11.56 13.43
C LEU A 300 38.77 12.30 12.11
N VAL A 301 39.53 13.39 11.86
CA VAL A 301 39.41 14.16 10.62
C VAL A 301 39.73 13.32 9.39
N GLU A 302 40.78 12.51 9.42
CA GLU A 302 41.15 11.59 8.34
C GLU A 302 39.99 10.60 8.02
N ASN A 303 39.40 10.02 9.06
CA ASN A 303 38.27 9.09 8.88
C ASN A 303 37.01 9.78 8.33
N ILE A 304 36.71 10.99 8.76
CA ILE A 304 35.61 11.80 8.22
C ILE A 304 35.87 12.11 6.74
N LEU A 305 37.09 12.49 6.36
CA LEU A 305 37.44 12.77 4.97
C LEU A 305 37.24 11.54 4.05
N VAL A 306 37.56 10.34 4.55
CA VAL A 306 37.34 9.07 3.83
C VAL A 306 35.86 8.72 3.80
N ALA A 307 35.07 9.07 4.83
CA ALA A 307 33.65 8.79 4.88
C ALA A 307 32.81 9.62 3.87
N ILE A 308 33.23 10.85 3.54
CA ILE A 308 32.51 11.73 2.62
C ILE A 308 32.23 11.07 1.25
N PRO A 309 33.22 10.55 0.50
CA PRO A 309 32.94 9.88 -0.78
C PRO A 309 32.12 8.59 -0.60
N ALA A 310 32.27 7.88 0.52
CA ALA A 310 31.48 6.70 0.80
C ALA A 310 30.00 7.04 1.03
N VAL A 311 29.71 8.14 1.74
CA VAL A 311 28.35 8.66 1.93
C VAL A 311 27.75 9.09 0.57
N ALA A 312 28.50 9.82 -0.26
CA ALA A 312 28.03 10.23 -1.57
C ALA A 312 27.73 9.02 -2.49
N ALA A 313 28.59 8.00 -2.49
CA ALA A 313 28.36 6.76 -3.22
C ALA A 313 27.13 6.00 -2.68
N SER A 314 26.94 5.95 -1.37
CA SER A 314 25.78 5.32 -0.71
C SER A 314 24.47 6.01 -1.13
N LEU A 315 24.43 7.35 -1.12
CA LEU A 315 23.25 8.11 -1.59
C LEU A 315 22.93 7.82 -3.04
N GLY A 316 23.93 7.77 -3.91
CA GLY A 316 23.75 7.42 -5.32
C GLY A 316 23.21 6.00 -5.52
N LEU A 317 23.74 5.03 -4.79
CA LEU A 317 23.26 3.64 -4.82
C LEU A 317 21.84 3.52 -4.26
N THR A 318 21.52 4.22 -3.18
CA THR A 318 20.17 4.23 -2.61
C THR A 318 19.17 4.76 -3.62
N ALA A 319 19.46 5.88 -4.31
CA ALA A 319 18.59 6.44 -5.33
C ALA A 319 18.36 5.48 -6.52
N LEU A 320 19.37 4.67 -6.89
CA LEU A 320 19.27 3.71 -8.01
C LEU A 320 18.55 2.40 -7.62
N LEU A 321 18.58 2.02 -6.35
CA LEU A 321 18.06 0.73 -5.89
C LEU A 321 16.72 0.84 -5.18
N ALA A 322 16.33 2.02 -4.70
CA ALA A 322 15.12 2.22 -3.91
C ALA A 322 13.86 1.70 -4.62
N ASP A 323 13.69 2.06 -5.89
CA ASP A 323 12.53 1.62 -6.69
C ASP A 323 12.53 0.10 -6.92
N LYS A 324 13.71 -0.49 -7.16
CA LYS A 324 13.83 -1.93 -7.42
C LYS A 324 13.62 -2.75 -6.14
N VAL A 325 14.14 -2.28 -5.02
CA VAL A 325 13.97 -2.95 -3.73
C VAL A 325 12.53 -2.78 -3.25
N GLY A 326 11.95 -1.59 -3.42
CA GLY A 326 10.56 -1.31 -3.12
C GLY A 326 9.61 -2.24 -3.87
N SER A 327 9.73 -2.30 -5.20
CA SER A 327 8.92 -3.19 -6.04
C SER A 327 9.14 -4.68 -5.74
N TYR A 328 10.37 -5.10 -5.43
CA TYR A 328 10.65 -6.48 -5.03
C TYR A 328 10.02 -6.85 -3.67
N LEU A 329 10.05 -5.95 -2.69
CA LEU A 329 9.43 -6.16 -1.39
C LEU A 329 7.90 -6.23 -1.52
N VAL A 330 7.30 -5.32 -2.29
CA VAL A 330 5.85 -5.31 -2.57
C VAL A 330 5.43 -6.59 -3.29
N SER A 331 6.18 -7.07 -4.29
CA SER A 331 5.83 -8.30 -5.02
C SER A 331 5.95 -9.60 -4.22
N ARG A 332 6.60 -9.58 -3.06
CA ARG A 332 6.73 -10.74 -2.15
C ARG A 332 5.72 -10.74 -1.02
N THR A 333 5.10 -9.63 -0.77
CA THR A 333 4.00 -9.53 0.20
C THR A 333 2.73 -9.75 -0.57
N ALA A 334 1.92 -10.74 -0.17
CA ALA A 334 0.67 -11.14 -0.80
C ALA A 334 -0.43 -10.03 -0.80
N THR A 335 -0.06 -8.84 -0.41
CA THR A 335 -0.87 -7.63 -0.47
C THR A 335 -0.19 -6.66 -1.42
N ASP A 336 -0.55 -6.72 -2.71
CA ASP A 336 -0.37 -5.58 -3.60
C ASP A 336 -1.26 -4.44 -3.09
N VAL A 337 -0.78 -3.73 -2.09
CA VAL A 337 -1.35 -2.42 -1.75
C VAL A 337 -0.85 -1.49 -2.83
N ALA A 338 -1.58 -1.48 -3.94
CA ALA A 338 -1.31 -0.60 -5.06
C ALA A 338 -1.39 0.85 -4.57
N GLY A 339 -0.33 1.61 -4.80
CA GLY A 339 -0.21 3.01 -4.37
C GLY A 339 0.81 3.26 -3.26
N LEU A 340 1.51 2.24 -2.74
CA LEU A 340 2.68 2.46 -1.90
C LEU A 340 3.86 2.96 -2.76
N SER A 341 3.90 4.25 -3.04
CA SER A 341 5.13 4.89 -3.47
C SER A 341 6.07 4.99 -2.26
N VAL A 342 7.23 4.37 -2.34
CA VAL A 342 8.29 4.56 -1.33
C VAL A 342 8.81 5.98 -1.45
N THR A 343 8.24 6.91 -0.70
CA THR A 343 8.72 8.29 -0.62
C THR A 343 9.78 8.37 0.46
N ILE A 344 11.03 8.60 0.05
CA ILE A 344 12.13 8.83 0.99
C ILE A 344 12.03 10.27 1.49
N HIS A 345 11.70 10.47 2.76
CA HIS A 345 11.68 11.79 3.35
C HIS A 345 13.11 12.24 3.73
N PHE A 346 13.38 13.52 3.56
CA PHE A 346 14.67 14.10 3.93
C PHE A 346 15.02 13.84 5.41
N ALA A 347 14.01 13.80 6.28
CA ALA A 347 14.17 13.47 7.70
C ALA A 347 14.76 12.07 7.92
N ASP A 348 14.35 11.07 7.13
CA ASP A 348 14.84 9.69 7.23
C ASP A 348 16.31 9.61 6.83
N ILE A 349 16.69 10.33 5.77
CA ILE A 349 18.09 10.45 5.35
C ILE A 349 18.93 11.02 6.48
N VAL A 350 18.51 12.14 7.09
CA VAL A 350 19.22 12.78 8.18
C VAL A 350 19.33 11.86 9.41
N ALA A 351 18.27 11.12 9.75
CA ALA A 351 18.28 10.18 10.87
C ALA A 351 19.27 9.03 10.64
N VAL A 352 19.24 8.38 9.49
CA VAL A 352 20.12 7.23 9.16
C VAL A 352 21.58 7.66 9.12
N TYR A 353 21.89 8.76 8.43
CA TYR A 353 23.27 9.27 8.37
C TYR A 353 23.75 9.85 9.71
N GLY A 354 22.83 10.42 10.52
CA GLY A 354 23.12 10.86 11.88
C GLY A 354 23.57 9.69 12.78
N ILE A 355 22.85 8.56 12.71
CA ILE A 355 23.24 7.32 13.40
C ILE A 355 24.59 6.82 12.87
N GLY A 356 24.83 6.84 11.57
CA GLY A 356 26.10 6.46 10.95
C GLY A 356 27.29 7.30 11.47
N VAL A 357 27.11 8.61 11.59
CA VAL A 357 28.12 9.51 12.15
C VAL A 357 28.40 9.20 13.63
N LEU A 358 27.38 8.92 14.43
CA LEU A 358 27.52 8.52 15.82
C LEU A 358 28.29 7.20 15.95
N ILE A 359 28.01 6.22 15.11
CA ILE A 359 28.75 4.96 15.05
C ILE A 359 30.21 5.22 14.71
N LEU A 360 30.50 6.04 13.70
CA LEU A 360 31.85 6.38 13.27
C LEU A 360 32.64 7.08 14.41
N ILE A 361 32.06 8.08 15.07
CA ILE A 361 32.68 8.78 16.20
C ILE A 361 32.98 7.80 17.34
N SER A 362 32.03 6.95 17.69
CA SER A 362 32.17 5.93 18.73
C SER A 362 33.27 4.93 18.40
N ALA A 363 33.36 4.49 17.16
CA ALA A 363 34.37 3.57 16.65
C ALA A 363 35.77 4.20 16.69
N VAL A 364 35.91 5.47 16.29
CA VAL A 364 37.19 6.22 16.37
C VAL A 364 37.61 6.40 17.81
N LEU A 365 36.69 6.73 18.73
CA LEU A 365 37.00 6.86 20.16
C LEU A 365 37.48 5.53 20.75
N LEU A 366 36.83 4.41 20.41
CA LEU A 366 37.27 3.07 20.83
C LEU A 366 38.68 2.73 20.29
N ALA A 367 38.92 3.01 19.00
CA ALA A 367 40.26 2.84 18.42
C ALA A 367 41.31 3.74 19.05
N ALA A 368 40.93 4.98 19.42
CA ALA A 368 41.80 5.95 20.08
C ALA A 368 42.24 5.51 21.48
N ILE A 369 41.46 4.69 22.19
CA ILE A 369 41.89 4.11 23.48
C ILE A 369 43.21 3.39 23.33
N THR A 370 43.43 2.72 22.20
CA THR A 370 44.68 2.02 21.89
C THR A 370 45.86 3.01 21.81
N VAL A 371 45.67 4.21 21.24
CA VAL A 371 46.68 5.26 21.12
C VAL A 371 46.92 5.95 22.46
N ILE A 372 45.86 6.24 23.22
CA ILE A 372 45.93 6.91 24.52
C ILE A 372 46.73 6.07 25.55
N ARG A 373 46.59 4.75 25.48
CA ARG A 373 47.30 3.80 26.36
C ARG A 373 48.77 3.60 26.00
N LEU A 374 49.25 4.13 24.85
CA LEU A 374 50.68 4.05 24.48
C LEU A 374 51.55 4.91 25.42
N LYS A 375 52.59 4.30 25.90
CA LYS A 375 53.67 5.01 26.59
C LYS A 375 54.79 5.27 25.61
N PRO A 376 55.18 6.54 25.34
CA PRO A 376 56.22 6.90 24.35
C PRO A 376 57.52 6.12 24.52
N ARG A 377 57.89 5.84 25.78
CA ARG A 377 59.13 5.14 26.15
C ARG A 377 59.18 3.68 25.68
N GLU A 378 58.00 3.01 25.64
CA GLU A 378 57.88 1.61 25.19
C GLU A 378 57.97 1.47 23.68
N ILE A 379 57.49 2.48 22.94
CA ILE A 379 57.52 2.49 21.48
C ILE A 379 58.92 2.76 20.95
N LEU A 380 59.63 3.70 21.57
CA LEU A 380 61.02 4.04 21.18
C LEU A 380 61.99 2.90 21.49
N SER A 381 61.75 2.10 22.53
CA SER A 381 62.57 0.92 22.84
C SER A 381 62.36 -0.28 21.92
N GLN A 382 61.26 -0.35 21.18
CA GLN A 382 60.96 -1.39 20.17
C GLN A 382 61.42 -1.01 18.76
N MET A 383 62.04 0.16 18.60
CA MET A 383 62.57 0.63 17.31
C MET A 383 64.07 0.39 17.13
N ASN A 384 64.74 -0.21 18.12
CA ASN A 384 66.13 -0.66 18.04
C ASN A 384 66.24 -2.16 17.73
#